data_f1f4290d01fc5b92c589194152914df3
#
_entry.id   f1f4290d01fc5b92c589194152914df3
#
_cell.length_a   1.000
_cell.length_b   1.000
_cell.length_c   1.000
_cell.angle_alpha   90.00
_cell.angle_beta   90.00
_cell.angle_gamma   90.00
#
_symmetry.space_group_name_H-M   'P 1'
#
loop_
_entity.id
_entity.type
_entity.pdbx_description
1 polymer ?
#
loop_
_entity_poly.entity_id
_entity_poly.type
_entity_poly.pdbx_seq_one_letter_code
_entity_poly.pdbx_strand_id
1 'polypeptide(L)'
;MASAAYRAGEKLHSEYYGKDSDYTRKGGVICSEILLPSHAPPEYADRETLWNAVEKAERGKKAQLAYSFDIALQNEFPMQENIALARQFLLENFVSRGMVVDFAVHSPDKEDVGIPNPHFHVMCPIRPIELDGRWGNKQRREYVLDEHGERIRDEAGNYVFNAAPTTDWGSPETLEHWRQEWADLCNAKFAEKGLDCRIDHRSYARQGIEQIPTVHEGPSVRAMEAKGIRTAKGDFNRWVRKTNAMLREAKNKITSLLKWLKAVKEELSKPQPPMLNDLLM
;
A
#
# COMPACT_ATOMS: atom_id res chain seq x y z
N MET A 1 -13.86 15.28 -5.25
CA MET A 1 -15.01 14.71 -5.99
C MET A 1 -14.60 13.76 -7.12
N ALA A 2 -13.91 14.18 -8.19
CA ALA A 2 -13.63 13.37 -9.37
C ALA A 2 -12.93 12.02 -9.09
N SER A 3 -11.99 11.98 -8.14
CA SER A 3 -11.31 10.73 -7.76
C SER A 3 -12.25 9.73 -7.06
N ALA A 4 -13.18 10.20 -6.25
CA ALA A 4 -14.19 9.36 -5.61
C ALA A 4 -15.14 8.77 -6.66
N ALA A 5 -15.67 9.61 -7.56
CA ALA A 5 -16.50 9.18 -8.69
C ALA A 5 -15.79 8.13 -9.56
N TYR A 6 -14.51 8.37 -9.91
CA TYR A 6 -13.71 7.43 -10.70
C TYR A 6 -13.54 6.07 -10.02
N ARG A 7 -13.26 6.04 -8.72
CA ARG A 7 -13.02 4.80 -7.98
C ARG A 7 -14.30 4.00 -7.78
N ALA A 8 -15.38 4.68 -7.44
CA ALA A 8 -16.67 4.03 -7.25
C ALA A 8 -17.39 3.68 -8.57
N GLY A 9 -16.98 4.25 -9.71
CA GLY A 9 -17.68 4.07 -10.98
C GLY A 9 -19.04 4.80 -10.99
N GLU A 10 -19.12 5.93 -10.30
CA GLU A 10 -20.35 6.70 -10.10
C GLU A 10 -20.35 8.03 -10.84
N LYS A 11 -21.51 8.66 -10.92
CA LYS A 11 -21.64 10.06 -11.30
C LYS A 11 -21.85 10.90 -10.04
N LEU A 12 -20.96 11.86 -9.79
CA LEU A 12 -21.01 12.74 -8.62
C LEU A 12 -20.91 14.21 -9.06
N HIS A 13 -21.66 15.06 -8.39
CA HIS A 13 -21.64 16.52 -8.59
C HIS A 13 -20.78 17.22 -7.53
N SER A 14 -19.83 18.05 -7.95
CA SER A 14 -19.08 18.92 -7.05
C SER A 14 -19.74 20.29 -6.97
N GLU A 15 -20.28 20.63 -5.81
CA GLU A 15 -20.85 21.97 -5.53
C GLU A 15 -19.76 23.04 -5.64
N TYR A 16 -18.54 22.78 -5.19
CA TYR A 16 -17.43 23.71 -5.20
C TYR A 16 -17.00 24.11 -6.61
N TYR A 17 -16.98 23.16 -7.55
CA TYR A 17 -16.59 23.39 -8.94
C TYR A 17 -17.79 23.60 -9.87
N GLY A 18 -19.03 23.35 -9.42
CA GLY A 18 -20.24 23.37 -10.26
C GLY A 18 -20.13 22.39 -11.44
N LYS A 19 -19.56 21.20 -11.22
CA LYS A 19 -19.22 20.26 -12.28
C LYS A 19 -19.51 18.81 -11.90
N ASP A 20 -20.07 18.07 -12.86
CA ASP A 20 -20.26 16.62 -12.76
C ASP A 20 -19.00 15.87 -13.15
N SER A 21 -18.74 14.78 -12.43
CA SER A 21 -17.76 13.74 -12.77
C SER A 21 -18.51 12.42 -12.97
N ASP A 22 -18.62 11.98 -14.23
CA ASP A 22 -19.38 10.78 -14.59
C ASP A 22 -18.45 9.67 -15.04
N TYR A 23 -18.41 8.59 -14.27
CA TYR A 23 -17.65 7.38 -14.51
C TYR A 23 -18.53 6.12 -14.49
N THR A 24 -19.85 6.26 -14.70
CA THR A 24 -20.81 5.15 -14.70
C THR A 24 -20.53 4.10 -15.79
N ARG A 25 -19.77 4.47 -16.84
CA ARG A 25 -19.35 3.55 -17.92
C ARG A 25 -18.04 2.82 -17.62
N LYS A 26 -17.42 3.07 -16.45
CA LYS A 26 -16.18 2.40 -16.07
C LYS A 26 -16.45 0.96 -15.69
N GLY A 27 -15.79 0.02 -16.38
CA GLY A 27 -15.78 -1.39 -16.01
C GLY A 27 -14.80 -1.70 -14.87
N GLY A 28 -14.86 -2.94 -14.36
CA GLY A 28 -13.91 -3.47 -13.39
C GLY A 28 -14.14 -3.04 -11.93
N VAL A 29 -15.17 -2.25 -11.63
CA VAL A 29 -15.57 -1.96 -10.24
C VAL A 29 -16.44 -3.10 -9.74
N ILE A 30 -15.99 -3.81 -8.72
CA ILE A 30 -16.68 -4.97 -8.13
C ILE A 30 -17.63 -4.53 -7.02
N CYS A 31 -17.16 -3.65 -6.13
CA CYS A 31 -17.98 -3.03 -5.10
C CYS A 31 -17.37 -1.71 -4.65
N SER A 32 -18.20 -0.86 -4.07
CA SER A 32 -17.77 0.36 -3.39
C SER A 32 -18.62 0.58 -2.14
N GLU A 33 -18.01 1.04 -1.06
CA GLU A 33 -18.66 1.24 0.23
C GLU A 33 -18.01 2.40 0.98
N ILE A 34 -18.81 3.09 1.81
CA ILE A 34 -18.30 4.05 2.78
C ILE A 34 -18.47 3.44 4.18
N LEU A 35 -17.38 3.41 4.93
CA LEU A 35 -17.35 2.97 6.32
C LEU A 35 -17.21 4.21 7.21
N LEU A 36 -18.12 4.34 8.18
CA LEU A 36 -18.19 5.48 9.07
C LEU A 36 -17.83 5.08 10.51
N PRO A 37 -17.02 5.88 11.22
CA PRO A 37 -16.93 5.76 12.67
C PRO A 37 -18.27 6.16 13.32
N SER A 38 -18.56 5.63 14.48
CA SER A 38 -19.87 5.74 15.14
C SER A 38 -20.32 7.19 15.45
N HIS A 39 -19.37 8.11 15.54
CA HIS A 39 -19.62 9.53 15.80
C HIS A 39 -19.75 10.38 14.53
N ALA A 40 -19.54 9.79 13.34
CA ALA A 40 -19.70 10.50 12.09
C ALA A 40 -21.21 10.69 11.76
N PRO A 41 -21.57 11.81 11.14
CA PRO A 41 -22.92 12.03 10.61
C PRO A 41 -23.33 10.90 9.66
N PRO A 42 -24.49 10.27 9.85
CA PRO A 42 -24.92 9.12 9.03
C PRO A 42 -25.16 9.49 7.56
N GLU A 43 -25.42 10.75 7.23
CA GLU A 43 -25.55 11.25 5.86
C GLU A 43 -24.25 11.13 5.05
N TYR A 44 -23.10 11.00 5.70
CA TYR A 44 -21.82 10.75 5.03
C TYR A 44 -21.67 9.33 4.49
N ALA A 45 -22.66 8.47 4.70
CA ALA A 45 -22.77 7.21 3.96
C ALA A 45 -23.10 7.43 2.47
N ASP A 46 -23.66 8.58 2.11
CA ASP A 46 -23.78 9.05 0.73
C ASP A 46 -22.49 9.71 0.25
N ARG A 47 -21.92 9.19 -0.86
CA ARG A 47 -20.60 9.61 -1.36
C ARG A 47 -20.57 11.03 -1.84
N GLU A 48 -21.62 11.51 -2.49
CA GLU A 48 -21.72 12.89 -2.96
C GLU A 48 -21.77 13.87 -1.79
N THR A 49 -22.61 13.57 -0.80
CA THR A 49 -22.72 14.34 0.45
C THR A 49 -21.39 14.40 1.19
N LEU A 50 -20.72 13.26 1.39
CA LEU A 50 -19.42 13.21 2.05
C LEU A 50 -18.38 14.10 1.36
N TRP A 51 -18.18 13.91 0.05
CA TRP A 51 -17.08 14.60 -0.64
C TRP A 51 -17.40 16.10 -0.87
N ASN A 52 -18.66 16.50 -0.99
CA ASN A 52 -19.03 17.92 -0.96
C ASN A 52 -18.77 18.55 0.41
N ALA A 53 -19.07 17.85 1.50
CA ALA A 53 -18.75 18.30 2.85
C ALA A 53 -17.22 18.45 3.06
N VAL A 54 -16.41 17.50 2.56
CA VAL A 54 -14.95 17.58 2.60
C VAL A 54 -14.42 18.77 1.80
N GLU A 55 -14.89 18.96 0.56
CA GLU A 55 -14.50 20.12 -0.27
C GLU A 55 -14.86 21.44 0.40
N LYS A 56 -16.03 21.54 1.02
CA LYS A 56 -16.52 22.73 1.74
C LYS A 56 -15.74 23.04 3.03
N ALA A 57 -15.28 21.99 3.73
CA ALA A 57 -14.47 22.14 4.96
C ALA A 57 -13.07 22.70 4.68
N GLU A 58 -12.59 22.67 3.43
CA GLU A 58 -11.26 23.12 3.05
C GLU A 58 -11.30 24.59 2.57
N ARG A 59 -10.30 25.36 3.04
CA ARG A 59 -10.24 26.82 2.76
C ARG A 59 -9.30 27.19 1.62
N GLY A 60 -8.44 26.28 1.20
CA GLY A 60 -7.39 26.58 0.23
C GLY A 60 -7.60 25.88 -1.10
N LYS A 61 -7.46 26.59 -2.22
CA LYS A 61 -7.57 26.01 -3.58
C LYS A 61 -6.60 24.84 -3.86
N LYS A 62 -5.50 24.75 -3.11
CA LYS A 62 -4.49 23.68 -3.21
C LYS A 62 -4.50 22.76 -1.97
N ALA A 63 -5.57 22.82 -1.17
CA ALA A 63 -5.64 22.00 0.02
C ALA A 63 -5.68 20.51 -0.36
N GLN A 64 -4.88 19.70 0.32
CA GLN A 64 -4.99 18.26 0.24
C GLN A 64 -6.26 17.83 0.97
N LEU A 65 -7.13 17.06 0.30
CA LEU A 65 -8.46 16.70 0.81
C LEU A 65 -8.45 15.35 1.51
N ALA A 66 -7.68 14.40 0.98
CA ALA A 66 -7.69 13.02 1.43
C ALA A 66 -6.32 12.36 1.40
N TYR A 67 -6.12 11.38 2.27
CA TYR A 67 -5.17 10.30 2.06
C TYR A 67 -5.74 9.34 1.02
N SER A 68 -4.86 8.72 0.24
CA SER A 68 -5.22 7.80 -0.81
C SER A 68 -4.26 6.60 -0.79
N PHE A 69 -4.84 5.40 -0.78
CA PHE A 69 -4.10 4.16 -0.77
C PHE A 69 -4.60 3.23 -1.87
N ASP A 70 -3.69 2.52 -2.50
CA ASP A 70 -3.98 1.47 -3.45
C ASP A 70 -3.34 0.19 -2.91
N ILE A 71 -4.15 -0.82 -2.62
CA ILE A 71 -3.74 -2.03 -1.90
C ILE A 71 -4.09 -3.25 -2.74
N ALA A 72 -3.08 -4.09 -3.02
CA ALA A 72 -3.27 -5.32 -3.79
C ALA A 72 -4.06 -6.36 -2.98
N LEU A 73 -4.97 -7.05 -3.65
CA LEU A 73 -5.67 -8.22 -3.15
C LEU A 73 -4.97 -9.50 -3.60
N GLN A 74 -5.25 -10.60 -2.93
CA GLN A 74 -4.58 -11.87 -3.19
C GLN A 74 -5.32 -12.66 -4.27
N ASN A 75 -4.58 -13.13 -5.27
CA ASN A 75 -5.14 -13.94 -6.36
C ASN A 75 -5.58 -15.34 -5.89
N GLU A 76 -5.02 -15.79 -4.78
CA GLU A 76 -5.28 -17.10 -4.18
C GLU A 76 -6.62 -17.16 -3.42
N PHE A 77 -7.24 -16.00 -3.18
CA PHE A 77 -8.53 -15.95 -2.47
C PHE A 77 -9.67 -15.65 -3.44
N PRO A 78 -10.84 -16.28 -3.24
CA PRO A 78 -12.06 -15.83 -3.90
C PRO A 78 -12.33 -14.34 -3.65
N MET A 79 -12.90 -13.64 -4.63
CA MET A 79 -13.13 -12.20 -4.54
C MET A 79 -13.96 -11.80 -3.32
N GLN A 80 -14.95 -12.59 -2.94
CA GLN A 80 -15.78 -12.33 -1.75
C GLN A 80 -14.96 -12.38 -0.45
N GLU A 81 -14.01 -13.31 -0.34
CA GLU A 81 -13.10 -13.38 0.81
C GLU A 81 -12.13 -12.19 0.82
N ASN A 82 -11.63 -11.78 -0.33
CA ASN A 82 -10.80 -10.59 -0.48
C ASN A 82 -11.56 -9.32 -0.03
N ILE A 83 -12.84 -9.18 -0.41
CA ILE A 83 -13.69 -8.05 0.02
C ILE A 83 -13.88 -8.08 1.54
N ALA A 84 -14.20 -9.25 2.11
CA ALA A 84 -14.37 -9.39 3.56
C ALA A 84 -13.09 -9.03 4.32
N LEU A 85 -11.93 -9.48 3.82
CA LEU A 85 -10.62 -9.21 4.40
C LEU A 85 -10.27 -7.71 4.34
N ALA A 86 -10.50 -7.07 3.16
CA ALA A 86 -10.30 -5.63 3.00
C ALA A 86 -11.19 -4.82 3.94
N ARG A 87 -12.48 -5.21 4.07
CA ARG A 87 -13.43 -4.55 4.96
C ARG A 87 -13.03 -4.70 6.42
N GLN A 88 -12.62 -5.90 6.86
CA GLN A 88 -12.10 -6.15 8.20
C GLN A 88 -10.89 -5.26 8.49
N PHE A 89 -9.89 -5.27 7.60
CA PHE A 89 -8.70 -4.44 7.73
C PHE A 89 -9.03 -2.95 7.91
N LEU A 90 -9.95 -2.43 7.08
CA LEU A 90 -10.35 -1.02 7.14
C LEU A 90 -11.11 -0.67 8.42
N LEU A 91 -11.98 -1.56 8.90
CA LEU A 91 -12.70 -1.37 10.17
C LEU A 91 -11.74 -1.35 11.36
N GLU A 92 -10.82 -2.30 11.41
CA GLU A 92 -9.91 -2.46 12.54
C GLU A 92 -8.81 -1.40 12.58
N ASN A 93 -8.32 -0.94 11.42
CA ASN A 93 -7.13 -0.07 11.35
C ASN A 93 -7.43 1.39 11.02
N PHE A 94 -8.57 1.69 10.42
CA PHE A 94 -8.93 3.05 10.00
C PHE A 94 -10.16 3.56 10.76
N VAL A 95 -11.28 2.86 10.64
CA VAL A 95 -12.55 3.30 11.25
C VAL A 95 -12.46 3.31 12.76
N SER A 96 -11.84 2.30 13.39
CA SER A 96 -11.58 2.24 14.84
C SER A 96 -10.79 3.44 15.36
N ARG A 97 -10.01 4.09 14.50
CA ARG A 97 -9.22 5.30 14.79
C ARG A 97 -9.97 6.61 14.47
N GLY A 98 -11.26 6.52 14.12
CA GLY A 98 -12.11 7.66 13.82
C GLY A 98 -12.03 8.16 12.38
N MET A 99 -11.42 7.39 11.46
CA MET A 99 -11.35 7.76 10.05
C MET A 99 -12.63 7.38 9.33
N VAL A 100 -13.14 8.29 8.48
CA VAL A 100 -14.10 7.93 7.44
C VAL A 100 -13.34 7.27 6.30
N VAL A 101 -13.86 6.18 5.79
CA VAL A 101 -13.22 5.40 4.71
C VAL A 101 -14.18 5.25 3.54
N ASP A 102 -13.80 5.79 2.40
CA ASP A 102 -14.44 5.51 1.11
C ASP A 102 -13.54 4.53 0.34
N PHE A 103 -13.99 3.29 0.13
CA PHE A 103 -13.21 2.30 -0.58
C PHE A 103 -13.96 1.67 -1.74
N ALA A 104 -13.21 1.22 -2.74
CA ALA A 104 -13.74 0.51 -3.89
C ALA A 104 -12.80 -0.62 -4.30
N VAL A 105 -13.36 -1.80 -4.57
CA VAL A 105 -12.64 -2.99 -5.02
C VAL A 105 -12.73 -3.06 -6.54
N HIS A 106 -11.56 -3.24 -7.17
CA HIS A 106 -11.43 -3.35 -8.60
C HIS A 106 -10.83 -4.69 -9.00
N SER A 107 -11.36 -5.25 -10.09
CA SER A 107 -10.75 -6.35 -10.82
C SER A 107 -10.64 -5.92 -12.28
N PRO A 108 -9.46 -5.49 -12.75
CA PRO A 108 -9.28 -5.05 -14.13
C PRO A 108 -9.57 -6.17 -15.12
N ASP A 109 -10.34 -5.86 -16.18
CA ASP A 109 -10.69 -6.82 -17.24
C ASP A 109 -9.48 -7.26 -18.09
N LYS A 110 -8.38 -6.50 -18.02
CA LYS A 110 -7.16 -6.77 -18.79
C LYS A 110 -5.98 -6.87 -17.83
N GLU A 111 -5.35 -7.99 -17.90
CA GLU A 111 -4.16 -8.33 -17.15
C GLU A 111 -2.91 -7.88 -17.92
N ASP A 112 -2.01 -7.22 -17.23
CA ASP A 112 -0.65 -7.10 -17.73
C ASP A 112 0.03 -8.47 -17.56
N VAL A 113 0.49 -9.06 -18.65
CA VAL A 113 1.25 -10.33 -18.67
C VAL A 113 0.43 -11.56 -18.22
N GLY A 114 -0.90 -11.52 -18.25
CA GLY A 114 -1.74 -12.67 -17.93
C GLY A 114 -1.91 -12.97 -16.44
N ILE A 115 -1.48 -12.08 -15.55
CA ILE A 115 -1.66 -12.23 -14.09
C ILE A 115 -2.72 -11.24 -13.61
N PRO A 116 -3.83 -11.71 -12.98
CA PRO A 116 -4.82 -10.83 -12.39
C PRO A 116 -4.20 -9.87 -11.37
N ASN A 117 -4.68 -8.64 -11.35
CA ASN A 117 -4.26 -7.64 -10.37
C ASN A 117 -5.47 -7.05 -9.64
N PRO A 118 -6.23 -7.87 -8.89
CA PRO A 118 -7.30 -7.36 -8.06
C PRO A 118 -6.72 -6.44 -6.99
N HIS A 119 -7.38 -5.33 -6.74
CA HIS A 119 -6.93 -4.35 -5.76
C HIS A 119 -8.10 -3.54 -5.22
N PHE A 120 -7.87 -2.87 -4.11
CA PHE A 120 -8.84 -1.90 -3.61
C PHE A 120 -8.19 -0.54 -3.41
N HIS A 121 -8.96 0.47 -3.75
CA HIS A 121 -8.65 1.87 -3.50
C HIS A 121 -9.29 2.31 -2.21
N VAL A 122 -8.58 3.12 -1.45
CA VAL A 122 -9.06 3.73 -0.21
C VAL A 122 -8.87 5.23 -0.29
N MET A 123 -9.88 5.99 0.08
CA MET A 123 -9.81 7.43 0.29
C MET A 123 -10.33 7.76 1.69
N CYS A 124 -9.54 8.51 2.44
CA CYS A 124 -9.91 8.97 3.78
C CYS A 124 -9.75 10.48 3.86
N PRO A 125 -10.77 11.26 4.25
CA PRO A 125 -10.58 12.67 4.54
C PRO A 125 -9.45 12.89 5.53
N ILE A 126 -8.64 13.96 5.31
CA ILE A 126 -7.52 14.27 6.23
C ILE A 126 -8.02 14.87 7.53
N ARG A 127 -9.14 15.60 7.49
CA ARG A 127 -9.75 16.15 8.70
C ARG A 127 -10.42 15.05 9.50
N PRO A 128 -10.17 14.96 10.81
CA PRO A 128 -10.97 14.12 11.67
C PRO A 128 -12.40 14.68 11.78
N ILE A 129 -13.34 13.80 12.09
CA ILE A 129 -14.64 14.19 12.59
C ILE A 129 -14.55 14.15 14.12
N GLU A 130 -14.93 15.25 14.77
CA GLU A 130 -14.97 15.34 16.22
C GLU A 130 -16.17 14.55 16.78
N LEU A 131 -16.19 14.29 18.08
CA LEU A 131 -17.25 13.51 18.73
C LEU A 131 -18.65 14.16 18.59
N ASP A 132 -18.71 15.44 18.28
CA ASP A 132 -19.95 16.17 18.01
C ASP A 132 -20.39 16.15 16.53
N GLY A 133 -19.70 15.36 15.69
CA GLY A 133 -19.99 15.20 14.26
C GLY A 133 -19.43 16.30 13.36
N ARG A 134 -18.72 17.27 13.88
CA ARG A 134 -18.14 18.37 13.08
C ARG A 134 -16.74 18.03 12.59
N TRP A 135 -16.37 18.66 11.46
CA TRP A 135 -15.00 18.57 10.94
C TRP A 135 -14.01 19.28 11.86
N GLY A 136 -13.03 18.53 12.35
CA GLY A 136 -11.92 19.03 13.15
C GLY A 136 -10.85 19.74 12.31
N ASN A 137 -9.80 20.18 12.97
CA ASN A 137 -8.64 20.82 12.34
C ASN A 137 -7.60 19.78 11.93
N LYS A 138 -6.93 20.02 10.78
CA LYS A 138 -5.78 19.19 10.35
C LYS A 138 -4.56 19.37 11.25
N GLN A 139 -4.40 20.56 11.82
CA GLN A 139 -3.25 20.96 12.60
C GLN A 139 -3.68 21.71 13.86
N ARG A 140 -2.91 21.56 14.91
CA ARG A 140 -3.00 22.34 16.13
C ARG A 140 -1.75 23.20 16.31
N ARG A 141 -1.85 24.27 17.10
CA ARG A 141 -0.72 25.10 17.48
C ARG A 141 -0.06 24.49 18.70
N GLU A 142 1.20 24.13 18.56
CA GLU A 142 2.07 23.78 19.69
C GLU A 142 2.97 24.96 19.97
N TYR A 143 2.63 25.71 21.05
CA TYR A 143 3.38 26.89 21.42
C TYR A 143 4.77 26.53 21.90
N VAL A 144 5.76 27.31 21.45
CA VAL A 144 7.13 27.19 21.95
C VAL A 144 7.17 27.82 23.35
N LEU A 145 7.74 27.08 24.30
CA LEU A 145 7.87 27.51 25.70
C LEU A 145 9.32 27.84 26.01
N ASP A 146 9.53 28.77 26.93
CA ASP A 146 10.83 29.07 27.52
C ASP A 146 11.20 28.07 28.66
N GLU A 147 12.31 28.29 29.33
CA GLU A 147 12.78 27.46 30.43
C GLU A 147 11.88 27.45 31.68
N HIS A 148 10.94 28.42 31.75
CA HIS A 148 9.96 28.55 32.85
C HIS A 148 8.59 27.99 32.47
N GLY A 149 8.42 27.49 31.20
CA GLY A 149 7.17 26.97 30.70
C GLY A 149 6.21 28.04 30.15
N GLU A 150 6.69 29.30 30.00
CA GLU A 150 5.92 30.40 29.45
C GLU A 150 6.01 30.46 27.92
N ARG A 151 4.94 30.91 27.26
CA ARG A 151 4.90 31.01 25.78
C ARG A 151 5.81 32.14 25.30
N ILE A 152 6.75 31.80 24.42
CA ILE A 152 7.67 32.75 23.79
C ILE A 152 6.91 33.62 22.79
N ARG A 153 7.30 34.91 22.71
CA ARG A 153 6.82 35.87 21.69
C ARG A 153 7.94 36.24 20.74
N ASP A 154 7.57 36.50 19.48
CA ASP A 154 8.48 37.06 18.48
C ASP A 154 8.69 38.59 18.70
N GLU A 155 9.54 39.20 17.86
CA GLU A 155 9.83 40.65 17.92
C GLU A 155 8.58 41.53 17.68
N ALA A 156 7.57 40.97 17.01
CA ALA A 156 6.27 41.65 16.74
C ALA A 156 5.25 41.42 17.88
N GLY A 157 5.62 40.67 18.92
CA GLY A 157 4.76 40.37 20.07
C GLY A 157 3.79 39.21 19.88
N ASN A 158 3.88 38.48 18.75
CA ASN A 158 3.03 37.30 18.51
C ASN A 158 3.61 36.06 19.19
N TYR A 159 2.74 35.17 19.65
CA TYR A 159 3.19 33.88 20.18
C TYR A 159 3.83 33.02 19.10
N VAL A 160 5.02 32.49 19.38
CA VAL A 160 5.73 31.53 18.54
C VAL A 160 5.10 30.15 18.72
N PHE A 161 4.78 29.45 17.62
CA PHE A 161 4.23 28.10 17.66
C PHE A 161 4.66 27.29 16.45
N ASN A 162 4.70 25.98 16.60
CA ASN A 162 4.81 25.01 15.53
C ASN A 162 3.41 24.51 15.13
N ALA A 163 3.19 24.27 13.85
CA ALA A 163 1.98 23.62 13.37
C ALA A 163 2.19 22.10 13.44
N ALA A 164 1.57 21.46 14.42
CA ALA A 164 1.61 20.02 14.57
C ALA A 164 0.35 19.37 13.97
N PRO A 165 0.44 18.18 13.35
CA PRO A 165 -0.75 17.44 12.92
C PRO A 165 -1.68 17.15 14.10
N THR A 166 -2.99 17.21 13.88
CA THR A 166 -3.98 16.86 14.91
C THR A 166 -4.05 15.35 15.10
N THR A 167 -3.82 14.58 14.02
CA THR A 167 -3.81 13.13 14.03
C THR A 167 -2.45 12.62 13.54
N ASP A 168 -2.13 11.38 13.87
CA ASP A 168 -0.93 10.68 13.39
C ASP A 168 -1.15 9.91 12.08
N TRP A 169 -2.32 10.05 11.45
CA TRP A 169 -2.72 9.28 10.26
C TRP A 169 -1.79 9.41 9.06
N GLY A 170 -1.06 10.51 8.97
CA GLY A 170 -0.05 10.76 7.92
C GLY A 170 1.38 10.47 8.35
N SER A 171 1.61 9.88 9.52
CA SER A 171 2.96 9.57 9.98
C SER A 171 3.56 8.35 9.26
N PRO A 172 4.89 8.30 9.07
CA PRO A 172 5.55 7.11 8.53
C PRO A 172 5.31 5.86 9.37
N GLU A 173 5.24 6.01 10.69
CA GLU A 173 5.01 4.92 11.64
C GLU A 173 3.62 4.32 11.48
N THR A 174 2.60 5.15 11.33
CA THR A 174 1.22 4.71 11.06
C THR A 174 1.13 3.98 9.72
N LEU A 175 1.79 4.49 8.68
CA LEU A 175 1.82 3.82 7.37
C LEU A 175 2.51 2.46 7.45
N GLU A 176 3.63 2.37 8.19
CA GLU A 176 4.35 1.09 8.37
C GLU A 176 3.50 0.09 9.14
N HIS A 177 2.81 0.53 10.19
CA HIS A 177 1.86 -0.28 10.95
C HIS A 177 0.76 -0.83 10.05
N TRP A 178 0.09 -0.02 9.25
CA TRP A 178 -0.96 -0.48 8.33
C TRP A 178 -0.44 -1.48 7.29
N ARG A 179 0.77 -1.30 6.79
CA ARG A 179 1.38 -2.25 5.86
C ARG A 179 1.68 -3.60 6.53
N GLN A 180 2.10 -3.57 7.78
CA GLN A 180 2.31 -4.78 8.58
C GLN A 180 0.97 -5.49 8.84
N GLU A 181 -0.04 -4.78 9.37
CA GLU A 181 -1.35 -5.36 9.67
C GLU A 181 -2.02 -6.01 8.45
N TRP A 182 -1.91 -5.36 7.28
CA TRP A 182 -2.39 -5.97 6.04
C TRP A 182 -1.66 -7.25 5.68
N ALA A 183 -0.34 -7.28 5.83
CA ALA A 183 0.45 -8.47 5.58
C ALA A 183 0.12 -9.60 6.57
N ASP A 184 -0.03 -9.28 7.85
CA ASP A 184 -0.34 -10.24 8.90
C ASP A 184 -1.73 -10.84 8.72
N LEU A 185 -2.72 -10.02 8.37
CA LEU A 185 -4.09 -10.46 8.08
C LEU A 185 -4.14 -11.40 6.87
N CYS A 186 -3.45 -11.06 5.77
CA CYS A 186 -3.34 -11.94 4.61
C CYS A 186 -2.61 -13.25 4.95
N ASN A 187 -1.52 -13.18 5.71
CA ASN A 187 -0.74 -14.36 6.10
C ASN A 187 -1.52 -15.29 7.03
N ALA A 188 -2.33 -14.74 7.93
CA ALA A 188 -3.25 -15.53 8.76
C ALA A 188 -4.27 -16.29 7.87
N LYS A 189 -4.80 -15.61 6.84
CA LYS A 189 -5.74 -16.23 5.90
C LYS A 189 -5.10 -17.30 5.03
N PHE A 190 -3.85 -17.09 4.56
CA PHE A 190 -3.07 -18.12 3.87
C PHE A 190 -2.88 -19.37 4.75
N ALA A 191 -2.52 -19.16 6.02
CA ALA A 191 -2.35 -20.26 6.97
C ALA A 191 -3.66 -21.02 7.25
N GLU A 192 -4.78 -20.31 7.44
CA GLU A 192 -6.11 -20.90 7.60
C GLU A 192 -6.47 -21.82 6.44
N LYS A 193 -6.12 -21.41 5.22
CA LYS A 193 -6.38 -22.19 3.99
C LYS A 193 -5.34 -23.27 3.69
N GLY A 194 -4.30 -23.40 4.49
CA GLY A 194 -3.21 -24.35 4.25
C GLY A 194 -2.37 -24.01 3.02
N LEU A 195 -2.35 -22.74 2.58
CA LEU A 195 -1.56 -22.26 1.44
C LEU A 195 -0.16 -21.88 1.90
N ASP A 196 0.85 -22.33 1.17
CA ASP A 196 2.27 -22.00 1.43
C ASP A 196 2.69 -20.66 0.76
N CYS A 197 1.79 -19.69 0.79
CA CYS A 197 2.01 -18.33 0.32
C CYS A 197 2.26 -17.41 1.52
N ARG A 198 3.11 -16.43 1.33
CA ARG A 198 3.37 -15.39 2.34
C ARG A 198 3.66 -14.06 1.66
N ILE A 199 3.19 -12.99 2.27
CA ILE A 199 3.54 -11.61 1.90
C ILE A 199 4.34 -10.96 3.03
N ASP A 200 5.25 -10.07 2.66
CA ASP A 200 6.06 -9.31 3.61
C ASP A 200 5.98 -7.83 3.21
N HIS A 201 5.58 -6.97 4.14
CA HIS A 201 5.41 -5.53 3.91
C HIS A 201 6.75 -4.78 3.77
N ARG A 202 7.85 -5.39 4.20
CA ARG A 202 9.18 -4.77 4.21
C ARG A 202 9.79 -4.73 2.80
N SER A 203 10.67 -3.76 2.57
CA SER A 203 11.46 -3.73 1.34
C SER A 203 12.40 -4.95 1.24
N TYR A 204 12.81 -5.32 0.04
CA TYR A 204 13.78 -6.42 -0.16
C TYR A 204 15.04 -6.27 0.68
N ALA A 205 15.57 -5.05 0.81
CA ALA A 205 16.74 -4.79 1.66
C ALA A 205 16.48 -5.13 3.14
N ARG A 206 15.30 -4.77 3.67
CA ARG A 206 14.90 -5.09 5.05
C ARG A 206 14.63 -6.58 5.25
N GLN A 207 14.25 -7.29 4.20
CA GLN A 207 14.06 -8.74 4.19
C GLN A 207 15.37 -9.51 4.02
N GLY A 208 16.50 -8.83 3.74
CA GLY A 208 17.76 -9.47 3.39
C GLY A 208 17.75 -10.14 2.00
N ILE A 209 16.80 -9.76 1.15
CA ILE A 209 16.69 -10.29 -0.22
C ILE A 209 17.57 -9.47 -1.15
N GLU A 210 18.58 -10.09 -1.71
CA GLU A 210 19.48 -9.47 -2.68
C GLU A 210 18.84 -9.42 -4.08
N GLN A 211 17.78 -8.65 -4.22
CA GLN A 211 17.13 -8.34 -5.50
C GLN A 211 16.91 -6.85 -5.61
N ILE A 212 17.03 -6.35 -6.83
CA ILE A 212 16.73 -4.95 -7.14
C ILE A 212 15.22 -4.86 -7.43
N PRO A 213 14.48 -3.95 -6.78
CA PRO A 213 13.06 -3.77 -7.06
C PRO A 213 12.85 -3.07 -8.41
N THR A 214 11.77 -3.41 -9.11
CA THR A 214 11.31 -2.66 -10.28
C THR A 214 10.62 -1.37 -9.86
N VAL A 215 10.52 -0.40 -10.78
CA VAL A 215 9.77 0.84 -10.57
C VAL A 215 8.40 0.74 -11.25
N HIS A 216 7.41 1.39 -10.64
CA HIS A 216 6.08 1.46 -11.23
C HIS A 216 6.07 2.29 -12.52
N GLU A 217 5.61 1.69 -13.60
CA GLU A 217 5.60 2.33 -14.93
C GLU A 217 4.44 3.32 -15.10
N GLY A 218 3.30 3.02 -14.55
CA GLY A 218 2.08 3.82 -14.72
C GLY A 218 1.42 3.66 -16.11
N PRO A 219 0.17 4.10 -16.28
CA PRO A 219 -0.60 3.85 -17.51
C PRO A 219 0.03 4.46 -18.77
N SER A 220 0.56 5.69 -18.68
CA SER A 220 1.16 6.39 -19.83
C SER A 220 2.42 5.69 -20.34
N VAL A 221 3.31 5.27 -19.44
CA VAL A 221 4.54 4.54 -19.78
C VAL A 221 4.20 3.19 -20.40
N ARG A 222 3.24 2.44 -19.81
CA ARG A 222 2.78 1.16 -20.38
C ARG A 222 2.20 1.32 -21.77
N ALA A 223 1.38 2.36 -21.99
CA ALA A 223 0.82 2.63 -23.32
C ALA A 223 1.89 2.98 -24.37
N MET A 224 2.98 3.67 -23.97
CA MET A 224 4.11 3.94 -24.84
C MET A 224 4.90 2.67 -25.16
N GLU A 225 5.25 1.88 -24.14
CA GLU A 225 5.96 0.59 -24.27
C GLU A 225 5.18 -0.41 -25.14
N ALA A 226 3.85 -0.48 -24.97
CA ALA A 226 2.97 -1.33 -25.81
C ALA A 226 3.00 -0.93 -27.29
N LYS A 227 3.29 0.34 -27.61
CA LYS A 227 3.47 0.85 -28.98
C LYS A 227 4.91 0.72 -29.47
N GLY A 228 5.80 0.05 -28.73
CA GLY A 228 7.20 -0.09 -29.05
C GLY A 228 8.07 1.14 -28.75
N ILE A 229 7.52 2.16 -28.09
CA ILE A 229 8.25 3.37 -27.71
C ILE A 229 8.99 3.10 -26.38
N ARG A 230 10.30 3.07 -26.44
CA ARG A 230 11.12 2.82 -25.23
C ARG A 230 11.09 4.03 -24.30
N THR A 231 10.97 3.74 -23.00
CA THR A 231 10.97 4.74 -21.94
C THR A 231 12.06 4.47 -20.92
N ALA A 232 12.52 5.50 -20.20
CA ALA A 232 13.55 5.35 -19.16
C ALA A 232 13.13 4.36 -18.05
N LYS A 233 11.84 4.37 -17.63
CA LYS A 233 11.32 3.41 -16.64
C LYS A 233 11.25 1.99 -17.19
N GLY A 234 10.82 1.81 -18.44
CA GLY A 234 10.79 0.51 -19.10
C GLY A 234 12.21 -0.06 -19.28
N ASP A 235 13.18 0.79 -19.68
CA ASP A 235 14.58 0.38 -19.80
C ASP A 235 15.16 -0.01 -18.44
N PHE A 236 14.90 0.75 -17.39
CA PHE A 236 15.32 0.42 -16.04
C PHE A 236 14.74 -0.94 -15.60
N ASN A 237 13.44 -1.17 -15.79
CA ASN A 237 12.81 -2.43 -15.42
C ASN A 237 13.35 -3.62 -16.22
N ARG A 238 13.66 -3.45 -17.51
CA ARG A 238 14.33 -4.48 -18.33
C ARG A 238 15.72 -4.81 -17.78
N TRP A 239 16.50 -3.79 -17.44
CA TRP A 239 17.81 -3.96 -16.81
C TRP A 239 17.69 -4.70 -15.47
N VAL A 240 16.76 -4.30 -14.60
CA VAL A 240 16.50 -4.95 -13.30
C VAL A 240 16.17 -6.43 -13.48
N ARG A 241 15.24 -6.77 -14.40
CA ARG A 241 14.86 -8.17 -14.66
C ARG A 241 16.08 -9.00 -15.12
N LYS A 242 16.89 -8.45 -16.03
CA LYS A 242 18.12 -9.12 -16.51
C LYS A 242 19.11 -9.33 -15.35
N THR A 243 19.39 -8.31 -14.57
CA THR A 243 20.33 -8.37 -13.44
C THR A 243 19.88 -9.36 -12.39
N ASN A 244 18.61 -9.33 -12.00
CA ASN A 244 18.04 -10.27 -11.03
C ASN A 244 18.06 -11.72 -11.56
N ALA A 245 17.88 -11.94 -12.86
CA ALA A 245 18.02 -13.26 -13.48
C ALA A 245 19.45 -13.77 -13.37
N MET A 246 20.45 -12.94 -13.67
CA MET A 246 21.86 -13.27 -13.52
C MET A 246 22.23 -13.59 -12.06
N LEU A 247 21.72 -12.81 -11.10
CA LEU A 247 21.94 -13.06 -9.67
C LEU A 247 21.37 -14.43 -9.25
N ARG A 248 20.15 -14.77 -9.69
CA ARG A 248 19.55 -16.08 -9.41
C ARG A 248 20.38 -17.23 -9.99
N GLU A 249 20.83 -17.08 -11.23
CA GLU A 249 21.68 -18.09 -11.88
C GLU A 249 23.01 -18.29 -11.13
N ALA A 250 23.66 -17.20 -10.75
CA ALA A 250 24.89 -17.25 -9.96
C ALA A 250 24.69 -17.94 -8.62
N LYS A 251 23.61 -17.60 -7.88
CA LYS A 251 23.26 -18.27 -6.61
C LYS A 251 23.01 -19.76 -6.78
N ASN A 252 22.30 -20.16 -7.83
CA ASN A 252 22.04 -21.57 -8.13
C ASN A 252 23.35 -22.33 -8.41
N LYS A 253 24.26 -21.73 -9.17
CA LYS A 253 25.60 -22.30 -9.42
C LYS A 253 26.40 -22.47 -8.12
N ILE A 254 26.43 -21.45 -7.28
CA ILE A 254 27.11 -21.51 -5.97
C ILE A 254 26.52 -22.62 -5.11
N THR A 255 25.19 -22.70 -5.00
CA THR A 255 24.51 -23.76 -4.23
C THR A 255 24.85 -25.13 -4.74
N SER A 256 24.91 -25.34 -6.06
CA SER A 256 25.28 -26.61 -6.69
C SER A 256 26.73 -26.97 -6.40
N LEU A 257 27.63 -25.99 -6.47
CA LEU A 257 29.07 -26.19 -6.16
C LEU A 257 29.26 -26.55 -4.68
N LEU A 258 28.54 -25.90 -3.76
CA LEU A 258 28.59 -26.23 -2.34
C LEU A 258 28.07 -27.64 -2.04
N LYS A 259 26.98 -28.06 -2.69
CA LYS A 259 26.48 -29.45 -2.58
C LYS A 259 27.49 -30.45 -3.10
N TRP A 260 28.09 -30.20 -4.26
CA TRP A 260 29.14 -31.03 -4.82
C TRP A 260 30.37 -31.12 -3.89
N LEU A 261 30.85 -29.99 -3.37
CA LEU A 261 31.98 -29.96 -2.44
C LEU A 261 31.70 -30.78 -1.16
N LYS A 262 30.46 -30.69 -0.65
CA LYS A 262 30.04 -31.52 0.50
C LYS A 262 30.11 -33.00 0.18
N ALA A 263 29.56 -33.41 -0.96
CA ALA A 263 29.62 -34.81 -1.41
C ALA A 263 31.07 -35.33 -1.59
N VAL A 264 31.96 -34.52 -2.17
CA VAL A 264 33.39 -34.87 -2.31
C VAL A 264 34.05 -35.03 -0.95
N LYS A 265 33.78 -34.11 0.01
CA LYS A 265 34.31 -34.26 1.38
C LYS A 265 33.81 -35.51 2.09
N GLU A 266 32.56 -35.87 1.92
CA GLU A 266 31.97 -37.11 2.47
C GLU A 266 32.64 -38.34 1.83
N GLU A 267 32.91 -38.35 0.53
CA GLU A 267 33.60 -39.45 -0.14
C GLU A 267 35.04 -39.60 0.34
N LEU A 268 35.78 -38.48 0.48
CA LEU A 268 37.14 -38.49 1.00
C LEU A 268 37.25 -38.92 2.46
N SER A 269 36.18 -38.82 3.23
CA SER A 269 36.14 -39.29 4.62
C SER A 269 35.87 -40.77 4.78
N LYS A 270 35.49 -41.47 3.71
CA LYS A 270 35.30 -42.93 3.72
C LYS A 270 36.64 -43.66 3.84
N PRO A 271 36.68 -44.84 4.53
CA PRO A 271 37.87 -45.65 4.55
C PRO A 271 38.32 -45.99 3.13
N GLN A 272 39.59 -45.78 2.85
CA GLN A 272 40.12 -46.18 1.54
C GLN A 272 40.01 -47.68 1.35
N PRO A 273 39.64 -48.17 0.15
CA PRO A 273 39.68 -49.57 -0.13
C PRO A 273 41.13 -50.08 0.02
N PRO A 274 41.32 -51.35 0.48
CA PRO A 274 42.65 -51.91 0.66
C PRO A 274 43.44 -51.74 -0.63
N MET A 275 44.74 -51.37 -0.51
CA MET A 275 45.60 -51.24 -1.67
C MET A 275 45.81 -52.62 -2.30
N LEU A 276 46.01 -52.66 -3.61
CA LEU A 276 46.18 -53.91 -4.38
C LEU A 276 47.27 -54.77 -3.78
N ASN A 277 48.31 -54.15 -3.18
CA ASN A 277 49.40 -54.85 -2.50
C ASN A 277 48.98 -55.61 -1.20
N ASP A 278 47.92 -55.15 -0.54
CA ASP A 278 47.38 -55.75 0.69
C ASP A 278 46.50 -56.99 0.39
N LEU A 279 46.10 -57.15 -0.87
CA LEU A 279 45.29 -58.28 -1.35
C LEU A 279 46.16 -59.44 -1.95
N LEU A 280 47.46 -59.20 -2.06
CA LEU A 280 48.41 -60.17 -2.63
C LEU A 280 49.29 -60.83 -1.58
N MET A 281 49.09 -60.58 -0.29
CA MET A 281 49.64 -61.32 0.82
C MET A 281 48.62 -62.36 1.36
#